data_196a3cdd97712038a31f1e1f6fa98394
#
_entry.id   196a3cdd97712038a31f1e1f6fa98394
#
_cell.length_a   1.000
_cell.length_b   1.000
_cell.length_c   1.000
_cell.angle_alpha   90.00
_cell.angle_beta   90.00
_cell.angle_gamma   90.00
#
_symmetry.space_group_name_H-M   'P 1'
#
loop_
_entity.id
_entity.type
_entity.pdbx_description
1 polymer ?
#
loop_
_entity_poly.entity_id
_entity_poly.type
_entity_poly.pdbx_seq_one_letter_code
_entity_poly.pdbx_strand_id
1 'polypeptide(L)'
;MIYSELVNKACNIMFEAHKNDIDKGGYPYVFHPFYLATQMDDEYSTCVALLHDVIEDHGDLYSFDSLTEAGFPVCVIDALKCLIHDSSIPYMDYIKHLASDQIAKKVKIADLKHNLDSSRTNGKKAPKYKLYLEALNYLENN
;
A
#
# COMPACT_ATOMS: atom_id res chain seq x y z
N MET A 1 15.03 -1.22 1.54
CA MET A 1 14.19 -2.36 1.99
C MET A 1 14.90 -3.13 3.08
N ILE A 2 14.16 -3.60 4.06
CA ILE A 2 14.71 -4.38 5.18
C ILE A 2 14.54 -5.87 4.88
N TYR A 3 15.54 -6.67 5.20
CA TYR A 3 15.49 -8.12 5.05
C TYR A 3 15.37 -8.77 6.44
N SER A 4 14.22 -9.39 6.69
CA SER A 4 13.93 -10.08 7.97
C SER A 4 12.96 -11.23 7.71
N GLU A 5 12.77 -12.11 8.71
CA GLU A 5 11.80 -13.19 8.60
C GLU A 5 10.38 -12.66 8.42
N LEU A 6 10.03 -11.58 9.10
CA LEU A 6 8.69 -10.98 8.99
C LEU A 6 8.48 -10.39 7.59
N VAL A 7 9.48 -9.68 7.06
CA VAL A 7 9.42 -9.13 5.69
C VAL A 7 9.35 -10.26 4.66
N ASN A 8 10.10 -11.34 4.84
CA ASN A 8 10.02 -12.49 3.95
C ASN A 8 8.62 -13.08 3.93
N LYS A 9 7.99 -13.22 5.10
CA LYS A 9 6.59 -13.69 5.22
C LYS A 9 5.63 -12.76 4.48
N ALA A 10 5.77 -11.45 4.68
CA ALA A 10 4.95 -10.44 4.00
C ALA A 10 5.12 -10.52 2.48
N CYS A 11 6.35 -10.68 2.01
CA CYS A 11 6.65 -10.79 0.57
C CYS A 11 6.00 -12.04 -0.04
N ASN A 12 6.06 -13.17 0.64
CA ASN A 12 5.43 -14.41 0.16
C ASN A 12 3.91 -14.27 0.08
N ILE A 13 3.28 -13.65 1.07
CA ILE A 13 1.83 -13.40 1.06
C ILE A 13 1.49 -12.45 -0.12
N MET A 14 2.22 -11.36 -0.28
CA MET A 14 2.03 -10.42 -1.38
C MET A 14 2.13 -11.12 -2.73
N PHE A 15 3.17 -11.91 -2.93
CA PHE A 15 3.37 -12.60 -4.20
C PHE A 15 2.24 -13.60 -4.47
N GLU A 16 1.87 -14.43 -3.51
CA GLU A 16 0.77 -15.39 -3.68
C GLU A 16 -0.56 -14.70 -3.96
N ALA A 17 -0.83 -13.57 -3.29
CA ALA A 17 -2.07 -12.83 -3.50
C ALA A 17 -2.14 -12.20 -4.90
N HIS A 18 -1.05 -11.58 -5.36
CA HIS A 18 -1.06 -10.73 -6.55
C HIS A 18 -0.39 -11.33 -7.78
N LYS A 19 0.11 -12.57 -7.73
CA LYS A 19 0.92 -13.15 -8.82
C LYS A 19 0.21 -13.21 -10.17
N ASN A 20 -1.11 -13.22 -10.18
CA ASN A 20 -1.91 -13.25 -11.40
C ASN A 20 -2.55 -11.89 -11.74
N ASP A 21 -2.31 -10.88 -10.92
CA ASP A 21 -2.86 -9.54 -11.13
C ASP A 21 -1.98 -8.73 -12.08
N ILE A 22 -2.64 -7.90 -12.89
CA ILE A 22 -1.98 -7.02 -13.87
C ILE A 22 -2.41 -5.59 -13.58
N ASP A 23 -1.44 -4.66 -13.59
CA ASP A 23 -1.72 -3.25 -13.36
C ASP A 23 -2.31 -2.56 -14.60
N LYS A 24 -2.64 -1.27 -14.48
CA LYS A 24 -3.25 -0.48 -15.56
C LYS A 24 -2.33 -0.30 -16.76
N GLY A 25 -1.02 -0.46 -16.58
CA GLY A 25 -0.05 -0.40 -17.67
C GLY A 25 0.18 -1.72 -18.37
N GLY A 26 -0.44 -2.81 -17.88
CA GLY A 26 -0.28 -4.16 -18.42
C GLY A 26 0.90 -4.93 -17.83
N TYR A 27 1.50 -4.44 -16.74
CA TYR A 27 2.63 -5.08 -16.07
C TYR A 27 2.16 -5.91 -14.86
N PRO A 28 2.95 -6.91 -14.41
CA PRO A 28 2.61 -7.64 -13.19
C PRO A 28 2.39 -6.72 -12.01
N TYR A 29 1.25 -6.86 -11.33
CA TYR A 29 0.91 -6.00 -10.21
C TYR A 29 1.91 -6.11 -9.05
N VAL A 30 2.55 -7.26 -8.87
CA VAL A 30 3.55 -7.47 -7.81
C VAL A 30 4.68 -6.43 -7.83
N PHE A 31 4.96 -5.82 -8.97
CA PHE A 31 5.98 -4.76 -9.07
C PHE A 31 5.64 -3.55 -8.18
N HIS A 32 4.38 -3.21 -8.04
CA HIS A 32 3.95 -2.04 -7.28
C HIS A 32 4.22 -2.20 -5.77
N PRO A 33 3.64 -3.18 -5.06
CA PRO A 33 3.94 -3.34 -3.64
C PRO A 33 5.42 -3.66 -3.37
N PHE A 34 6.07 -4.38 -4.26
CA PHE A 34 7.51 -4.64 -4.13
C PHE A 34 8.32 -3.33 -4.21
N TYR A 35 8.01 -2.48 -5.20
CA TYR A 35 8.68 -1.18 -5.32
C TYR A 35 8.47 -0.32 -4.08
N LEU A 36 7.25 -0.25 -3.55
CA LEU A 36 6.97 0.47 -2.32
C LEU A 36 7.84 -0.02 -1.17
N ALA A 37 7.99 -1.33 -1.04
CA ALA A 37 8.83 -1.92 -0.01
C ALA A 37 10.29 -1.47 -0.13
N THR A 38 10.80 -1.29 -1.34
CA THR A 38 12.16 -0.81 -1.56
C THR A 38 12.36 0.64 -1.11
N GLN A 39 11.29 1.40 -0.94
CA GLN A 39 11.32 2.78 -0.47
C GLN A 39 11.25 2.90 1.06
N MET A 40 11.08 1.79 1.76
CA MET A 40 10.96 1.78 3.23
C MET A 40 12.31 1.49 3.89
N ASP A 41 12.50 2.06 5.08
CA ASP A 41 13.76 1.97 5.83
C ASP A 41 13.60 1.29 7.20
N ASP A 42 12.41 0.76 7.51
CA ASP A 42 12.16 -0.01 8.73
C ASP A 42 11.33 -1.25 8.44
N GLU A 43 11.36 -2.21 9.36
CA GLU A 43 10.72 -3.51 9.17
C GLU A 43 9.21 -3.42 8.99
N TYR A 44 8.54 -2.66 9.85
CA TYR A 44 7.07 -2.65 9.85
C TYR A 44 6.51 -1.88 8.66
N SER A 45 7.11 -0.76 8.28
CA SER A 45 6.71 -0.05 7.07
C SER A 45 6.93 -0.91 5.81
N THR A 46 8.01 -1.69 5.78
CA THR A 46 8.28 -2.61 4.67
C THR A 46 7.18 -3.66 4.57
N CYS A 47 6.76 -4.25 5.71
CA CYS A 47 5.66 -5.21 5.73
C CYS A 47 4.34 -4.57 5.27
N VAL A 48 4.03 -3.38 5.75
CA VAL A 48 2.79 -2.68 5.36
C VAL A 48 2.80 -2.33 3.87
N ALA A 49 3.94 -1.90 3.33
CA ALA A 49 4.07 -1.63 1.90
C ALA A 49 3.76 -2.87 1.06
N LEU A 50 4.30 -4.03 1.46
CA LEU A 50 4.05 -5.30 0.77
C LEU A 50 2.60 -5.73 0.85
N LEU A 51 1.95 -5.53 1.99
CA LEU A 51 0.61 -6.05 2.30
C LEU A 51 -0.53 -5.08 2.02
N HIS A 52 -0.24 -3.82 1.62
CA HIS A 52 -1.22 -2.73 1.67
C HIS A 52 -2.50 -2.98 0.84
N ASP A 53 -2.41 -3.74 -0.25
CA ASP A 53 -3.58 -4.04 -1.10
C ASP A 53 -4.05 -5.49 -1.01
N VAL A 54 -3.42 -6.33 -0.18
CA VAL A 54 -3.74 -7.76 -0.13
C VAL A 54 -5.19 -8.00 0.31
N ILE A 55 -5.63 -7.34 1.39
CA ILE A 55 -6.99 -7.54 1.90
C ILE A 55 -8.01 -6.84 1.01
N GLU A 56 -7.71 -5.63 0.53
CA GLU A 56 -8.63 -4.89 -0.33
C GLU A 56 -8.91 -5.62 -1.64
N ASP A 57 -7.87 -6.18 -2.27
CA ASP A 57 -7.98 -6.85 -3.57
C ASP A 57 -8.30 -8.34 -3.46
N HIS A 58 -7.91 -9.00 -2.38
CA HIS A 58 -8.03 -10.43 -2.17
C HIS A 58 -8.62 -10.79 -0.79
N GLY A 59 -9.64 -10.05 -0.37
CA GLY A 59 -10.32 -10.26 0.91
C GLY A 59 -11.08 -11.57 1.02
N ASP A 60 -11.27 -12.29 -0.09
CA ASP A 60 -11.81 -13.66 -0.10
C ASP A 60 -10.81 -14.69 0.46
N LEU A 61 -9.51 -14.41 0.38
CA LEU A 61 -8.44 -15.33 0.81
C LEU A 61 -7.69 -14.83 2.05
N TYR A 62 -7.68 -13.53 2.31
CA TYR A 62 -6.89 -12.92 3.38
C TYR A 62 -7.75 -11.99 4.21
N SER A 63 -7.52 -11.97 5.52
CA SER A 63 -8.21 -11.08 6.47
C SER A 63 -7.21 -10.51 7.47
N PHE A 64 -7.63 -9.50 8.23
CA PHE A 64 -6.81 -8.98 9.33
C PHE A 64 -6.54 -10.06 10.39
N ASP A 65 -7.51 -10.92 10.65
CA ASP A 65 -7.33 -12.05 11.58
C ASP A 65 -6.28 -13.03 11.05
N SER A 66 -6.31 -13.37 9.74
CA SER A 66 -5.32 -14.28 9.18
C SER A 66 -3.91 -13.69 9.23
N LEU A 67 -3.75 -12.37 9.03
CA LEU A 67 -2.46 -11.71 9.15
C LEU A 67 -1.98 -11.66 10.60
N THR A 68 -2.89 -11.45 11.55
CA THR A 68 -2.57 -11.51 12.98
C THR A 68 -2.08 -12.90 13.37
N GLU A 69 -2.77 -13.95 12.92
CA GLU A 69 -2.37 -15.34 13.15
C GLU A 69 -1.03 -15.68 12.51
N ALA A 70 -0.71 -15.05 11.38
CA ALA A 70 0.57 -15.22 10.70
C ALA A 70 1.73 -14.57 11.47
N GLY A 71 1.46 -13.75 12.49
CA GLY A 71 2.47 -13.16 13.37
C GLY A 71 2.75 -11.69 13.15
N PHE A 72 1.96 -10.99 12.33
CA PHE A 72 2.15 -9.55 12.14
C PHE A 72 1.66 -8.80 13.39
N PRO A 73 2.47 -7.84 13.90
CA PRO A 73 2.10 -7.12 15.11
C PRO A 73 0.94 -6.16 14.91
N VAL A 74 0.31 -5.75 16.02
CA VAL A 74 -0.86 -4.87 16.01
C VAL A 74 -0.60 -3.58 15.24
N CYS A 75 0.60 -2.98 15.34
CA CYS A 75 0.91 -1.74 14.62
C CYS A 75 0.89 -1.91 13.10
N VAL A 76 1.27 -3.08 12.59
CA VAL A 76 1.17 -3.40 11.17
C VAL A 76 -0.31 -3.55 10.77
N ILE A 77 -1.09 -4.29 11.57
CA ILE A 77 -2.52 -4.49 11.32
C ILE A 77 -3.27 -3.16 11.34
N ASP A 78 -3.01 -2.31 12.33
CA ASP A 78 -3.67 -1.00 12.45
C ASP A 78 -3.35 -0.10 11.25
N ALA A 79 -2.09 -0.08 10.80
CA ALA A 79 -1.70 0.69 9.62
C ALA A 79 -2.42 0.19 8.36
N LEU A 80 -2.51 -1.14 8.19
CA LEU A 80 -3.23 -1.72 7.06
C LEU A 80 -4.72 -1.36 7.07
N LYS A 81 -5.35 -1.34 8.25
CA LYS A 81 -6.75 -0.90 8.38
C LYS A 81 -6.93 0.55 7.95
N CYS A 82 -5.98 1.42 8.31
CA CYS A 82 -6.02 2.83 7.91
C CYS A 82 -5.91 3.01 6.38
N LEU A 83 -5.27 2.08 5.69
CA LEU A 83 -5.01 2.19 4.24
C LEU A 83 -6.17 1.70 3.37
N ILE A 84 -7.17 1.05 3.94
CA ILE A 84 -8.37 0.65 3.19
C ILE A 84 -9.30 1.86 3.08
N HIS A 85 -9.70 2.21 1.85
CA HIS A 85 -10.65 3.29 1.59
C HIS A 85 -12.07 2.75 1.48
N ASP A 86 -12.92 3.13 2.43
CA ASP A 86 -14.36 2.91 2.34
C ASP A 86 -14.93 3.89 1.33
N SER A 87 -15.57 3.38 0.28
CA SER A 87 -16.11 4.21 -0.81
C SER A 87 -17.20 5.21 -0.36
N SER A 88 -17.80 5.00 0.83
CA SER A 88 -18.77 5.94 1.41
C SER A 88 -18.11 7.20 1.99
N ILE A 89 -16.79 7.20 2.15
CA ILE A 89 -16.04 8.31 2.73
C ILE A 89 -15.32 9.07 1.61
N PRO A 90 -15.41 10.42 1.56
CA PRO A 90 -14.67 11.20 0.58
C PRO A 90 -13.17 10.94 0.67
N TYR A 91 -12.50 10.90 -0.48
CA TYR A 91 -11.10 10.49 -0.55
C TYR A 91 -10.18 11.34 0.35
N MET A 92 -10.37 12.66 0.36
CA MET A 92 -9.53 13.53 1.20
C MET A 92 -9.79 13.34 2.70
N ASP A 93 -11.00 12.96 3.10
CA ASP A 93 -11.28 12.62 4.50
C ASP A 93 -10.55 11.33 4.90
N TYR A 94 -10.54 10.35 4.01
CA TYR A 94 -9.74 9.13 4.16
C TYR A 94 -8.24 9.46 4.32
N ILE A 95 -7.70 10.33 3.46
CA ILE A 95 -6.30 10.75 3.53
C ILE A 95 -5.98 11.45 4.86
N LYS A 96 -6.85 12.35 5.30
CA LYS A 96 -6.67 13.07 6.58
C LYS A 96 -6.71 12.13 7.77
N HIS A 97 -7.58 11.12 7.72
CA HIS A 97 -7.69 10.12 8.78
C HIS A 97 -6.42 9.25 8.86
N LEU A 98 -5.96 8.72 7.73
CA LEU A 98 -4.78 7.84 7.73
C LEU A 98 -3.49 8.58 8.13
N ALA A 99 -3.46 9.91 7.95
CA ALA A 99 -2.29 10.71 8.31
C ALA A 99 -1.93 10.65 9.79
N SER A 100 -2.86 10.24 10.66
CA SER A 100 -2.61 10.07 12.09
C SER A 100 -1.78 8.83 12.41
N ASP A 101 -1.71 7.86 11.51
CA ASP A 101 -0.86 6.66 11.64
C ASP A 101 0.43 6.87 10.85
N GLN A 102 1.57 6.88 11.54
CA GLN A 102 2.86 7.19 10.93
C GLN A 102 3.28 6.17 9.86
N ILE A 103 2.99 4.90 10.09
CA ILE A 103 3.31 3.83 9.13
C ILE A 103 2.42 3.97 7.89
N ALA A 104 1.11 4.11 8.08
CA ALA A 104 0.15 4.28 6.99
C ALA A 104 0.49 5.52 6.14
N LYS A 105 0.79 6.63 6.79
CA LYS A 105 1.18 7.87 6.11
C LYS A 105 2.41 7.67 5.23
N LYS A 106 3.46 7.06 5.77
CA LYS A 106 4.71 6.81 5.06
C LYS A 106 4.49 5.93 3.83
N VAL A 107 3.73 4.86 3.98
CA VAL A 107 3.41 3.95 2.88
C VAL A 107 2.54 4.64 1.84
N LYS A 108 1.54 5.42 2.28
CA LYS A 108 0.65 6.13 1.34
C LYS A 108 1.39 7.19 0.53
N ILE A 109 2.35 7.86 1.10
CA ILE A 109 3.21 8.80 0.34
C ILE A 109 3.93 8.07 -0.79
N ALA A 110 4.54 6.92 -0.51
CA ALA A 110 5.22 6.12 -1.52
C ALA A 110 4.23 5.58 -2.58
N ASP A 111 3.06 5.14 -2.14
CA ASP A 111 1.98 4.65 -3.01
C ASP A 111 1.53 5.74 -4.00
N LEU A 112 1.25 6.93 -3.49
CA LEU A 112 0.85 8.07 -4.33
C LEU A 112 1.93 8.46 -5.33
N LYS A 113 3.19 8.54 -4.89
CA LYS A 113 4.30 8.86 -5.79
C LYS A 113 4.43 7.84 -6.92
N HIS A 114 4.30 6.56 -6.61
CA HIS A 114 4.39 5.51 -7.61
C HIS A 114 3.18 5.53 -8.56
N ASN A 115 1.99 5.80 -8.05
CA ASN A 115 0.77 5.92 -8.88
C ASN A 115 0.76 7.18 -9.75
N LEU A 116 1.53 8.20 -9.38
CA LEU A 116 1.71 9.42 -10.19
C LEU A 116 2.80 9.27 -11.25
N ASP A 117 3.57 8.20 -11.22
CA ASP A 117 4.62 7.93 -12.20
C ASP A 117 3.99 7.45 -13.52
N SER A 118 3.92 8.35 -14.49
CA SER A 118 3.29 8.08 -15.80
C SER A 118 4.07 7.08 -16.65
N SER A 119 5.33 6.79 -16.34
CA SER A 119 6.09 5.75 -17.03
C SER A 119 5.47 4.36 -16.88
N ARG A 120 4.73 4.13 -15.78
CA ARG A 120 4.00 2.90 -15.53
C ARG A 120 2.76 2.72 -16.40
N THR A 121 2.28 3.79 -16.99
CA THR A 121 1.06 3.81 -17.82
C THR A 121 1.34 4.31 -19.23
N ASN A 122 2.54 4.05 -19.73
CA ASN A 122 2.96 4.42 -21.09
C ASN A 122 2.85 5.93 -21.37
N GLY A 123 3.19 6.76 -20.38
CA GLY A 123 3.16 8.22 -20.49
C GLY A 123 1.81 8.86 -20.21
N LYS A 124 0.77 8.09 -19.91
CA LYS A 124 -0.57 8.62 -19.63
C LYS A 124 -0.69 8.95 -18.13
N LYS A 125 -1.31 10.11 -17.84
CA LYS A 125 -1.61 10.47 -16.46
C LYS A 125 -2.69 9.55 -15.88
N ALA A 126 -2.58 9.24 -14.57
CA ALA A 126 -3.61 8.49 -13.85
C ALA A 126 -4.97 9.23 -13.94
N PRO A 127 -6.11 8.50 -14.02
CA PRO A 127 -7.43 9.15 -14.06
C PRO A 127 -7.69 10.09 -12.89
N LYS A 128 -7.14 9.79 -11.72
CA LYS A 128 -7.28 10.59 -10.49
C LYS A 128 -6.04 11.43 -10.20
N TYR A 129 -5.29 11.85 -11.24
CA TYR A 129 -4.00 12.53 -11.09
C TYR A 129 -4.07 13.74 -10.15
N LYS A 130 -5.05 14.64 -10.39
CA LYS A 130 -5.20 15.85 -9.57
C LYS A 130 -5.51 15.53 -8.12
N LEU A 131 -6.38 14.55 -7.88
CA LEU A 131 -6.74 14.11 -6.53
C LEU A 131 -5.53 13.50 -5.81
N TYR A 132 -4.74 12.71 -6.51
CA TYR A 132 -3.52 12.11 -5.94
C TYR A 132 -2.47 13.16 -5.62
N LEU A 133 -2.33 14.21 -6.46
CA LEU A 133 -1.43 15.33 -6.15
C LEU A 133 -1.87 16.08 -4.88
N GLU A 134 -3.16 16.35 -4.75
CA GLU A 134 -3.72 17.00 -3.55
C GLU A 134 -3.45 16.18 -2.30
N ALA A 135 -3.70 14.87 -2.37
CA ALA A 135 -3.45 13.95 -1.27
C ALA A 135 -1.96 13.91 -0.88
N LEU A 136 -1.07 13.82 -1.87
CA LEU A 136 0.37 13.81 -1.64
C LEU A 136 0.83 15.10 -0.98
N ASN A 137 0.39 16.25 -1.47
CA ASN A 137 0.71 17.54 -0.88
C ASN A 137 0.24 17.62 0.58
N TYR A 138 -0.97 17.16 0.87
CA TYR A 138 -1.47 17.13 2.25
C TYR A 138 -0.56 16.28 3.15
N LEU A 139 -0.24 15.07 2.74
CA LEU A 139 0.54 14.13 3.55
C LEU A 139 1.98 14.62 3.76
N GLU A 140 2.59 15.26 2.75
CA GLU A 140 3.96 15.76 2.87
C GLU A 140 4.06 17.03 3.74
N ASN A 141 2.97 17.76 3.92
CA ASN A 141 2.95 19.02 4.70
C ASN A 141 2.22 18.90 6.05
N ASN A 142 1.73 17.74 6.38
CA ASN A 142 1.03 17.48 7.64
C ASN A 142 1.48 16.16 8.25
#